data_3b6eb966e69fd2f8461d8cea4dca2396
#
_entry.id   3b6eb966e69fd2f8461d8cea4dca2396
#
_cell.length_a   1.000
_cell.length_b   1.000
_cell.length_c   1.000
_cell.angle_alpha   90.00
_cell.angle_beta   90.00
_cell.angle_gamma   90.00
#
_symmetry.space_group_name_H-M   'P 1'
#
loop_
_entity.id
_entity.type
_entity.pdbx_description
1 polymer ?
#
loop_
_entity_poly.entity_id
_entity_poly.type
_entity_poly.pdbx_seq_one_letter_code
_entity_poly.pdbx_strand_id
1 'polypeptide(L)'
;MSKAVVPKIKIQDAIKQRVESSKEEYIIGKKRDNLFLTQTPQSFNLREVYHLHKTNSGKYKDDDISLYMDLNKVKFIEGEKNNFKITDKADFENLKNIFKSQQSVGIGFDDHRLVPNRKLFLAGLKIKSKLGTLGHSDGDPVLHSIMDAILGACKMGDIGQMFSDKSKRFKNIRSTILLKYVVNQIKSKGYLINNIDINIITQTPKIKNLKNRMVKNIVNLCEISNDQINIKGKTTEKLGVIGKEKAIACEVICSVIKYD
;
A
#
# COMPACT_ATOMS: atom_id res chain seq x y z
N MET A 1 -4.00 -14.65 39.63
CA MET A 1 -3.96 -13.95 38.30
C MET A 1 -2.52 -13.76 37.87
N SER A 2 -2.19 -14.09 36.63
CA SER A 2 -0.86 -13.83 36.06
C SER A 2 -0.60 -12.31 36.03
N LYS A 3 0.60 -11.90 36.46
CA LYS A 3 1.01 -10.47 36.51
C LYS A 3 1.72 -10.02 35.24
N ALA A 4 2.17 -10.99 34.42
CA ALA A 4 2.74 -10.76 33.09
C ALA A 4 2.20 -11.79 32.09
N VAL A 5 2.07 -11.39 30.82
CA VAL A 5 1.73 -12.25 29.68
C VAL A 5 2.75 -12.03 28.59
N VAL A 6 3.39 -13.11 28.13
CA VAL A 6 4.53 -13.04 27.22
C VAL A 6 4.37 -14.10 26.12
N PRO A 7 4.40 -13.73 24.82
CA PRO A 7 4.47 -14.68 23.73
C PRO A 7 5.83 -15.36 23.68
N LYS A 8 5.85 -16.67 23.41
CA LYS A 8 7.07 -17.44 23.21
C LYS A 8 7.01 -18.32 21.98
N ILE A 9 8.16 -18.54 21.34
CA ILE A 9 8.32 -19.48 20.24
C ILE A 9 9.47 -20.44 20.52
N LYS A 10 9.38 -21.65 19.96
CA LYS A 10 10.44 -22.65 20.06
C LYS A 10 11.65 -22.23 19.22
N ILE A 11 12.85 -22.51 19.73
CA ILE A 11 14.10 -22.33 19.01
C ILE A 11 14.25 -23.46 17.99
N GLN A 12 14.44 -23.14 16.72
CA GLN A 12 14.63 -24.11 15.64
C GLN A 12 16.10 -24.42 15.40
N ASP A 13 16.99 -23.44 15.58
CA ASP A 13 18.41 -23.55 15.31
C ASP A 13 19.17 -24.19 16.48
N ALA A 14 20.34 -24.73 16.17
CA ALA A 14 21.25 -25.27 17.19
C ALA A 14 21.90 -24.13 17.98
N ILE A 15 21.75 -24.17 19.32
CA ILE A 15 22.34 -23.16 20.19
C ILE A 15 23.74 -23.55 20.58
N LYS A 16 24.66 -22.59 20.43
CA LYS A 16 26.04 -22.69 20.84
C LYS A 16 26.35 -21.57 21.82
N GLN A 17 27.04 -21.90 22.91
CA GLN A 17 27.49 -20.92 23.89
C GLN A 17 29.00 -20.79 23.83
N ARG A 18 29.50 -19.56 23.71
CA ARG A 18 30.93 -19.27 23.86
C ARG A 18 31.27 -19.32 25.35
N VAL A 19 32.39 -19.97 25.69
CA VAL A 19 32.95 -19.99 27.06
C VAL A 19 34.07 -18.96 27.11
N GLU A 20 33.93 -17.97 27.99
CA GLU A 20 34.83 -16.79 28.09
C GLU A 20 36.26 -17.10 28.58
N SER A 21 36.60 -18.31 29.02
CA SER A 21 37.83 -18.63 29.71
C SER A 21 38.97 -19.16 28.84
N SER A 22 38.84 -19.26 27.52
CA SER A 22 39.88 -19.85 26.65
C SER A 22 40.25 -18.93 25.49
N LYS A 23 41.58 -18.90 25.21
CA LYS A 23 42.11 -18.23 24.01
C LYS A 23 41.66 -18.91 22.70
N GLU A 24 41.04 -20.07 22.80
CA GLU A 24 40.44 -20.82 21.69
C GLU A 24 38.92 -20.77 21.78
N GLU A 25 38.22 -20.67 20.65
CA GLU A 25 36.77 -20.66 20.58
C GLU A 25 36.19 -22.01 20.98
N TYR A 26 35.85 -22.15 22.25
CA TYR A 26 35.15 -23.33 22.75
C TYR A 26 33.65 -23.15 22.61
N ILE A 27 33.00 -24.05 21.89
CA ILE A 27 31.58 -23.99 21.62
C ILE A 27 30.90 -25.16 22.35
N ILE A 28 30.05 -24.84 23.34
CA ILE A 28 29.22 -25.83 24.01
C ILE A 28 27.82 -25.83 23.40
N GLY A 29 27.37 -27.01 22.93
CA GLY A 29 25.98 -27.19 22.52
C GLY A 29 25.04 -27.14 23.71
N LYS A 30 23.95 -26.38 23.63
CA LYS A 30 22.86 -26.37 24.62
C LYS A 30 21.68 -27.18 24.09
N LYS A 31 21.04 -27.99 24.98
CA LYS A 31 19.77 -28.63 24.64
C LYS A 31 18.69 -27.57 24.49
N ARG A 32 18.16 -27.43 23.27
CA ARG A 32 17.18 -26.40 22.92
C ARG A 32 15.77 -26.67 23.44
N ASP A 33 15.47 -27.91 23.87
CA ASP A 33 14.13 -28.32 24.30
C ASP A 33 13.60 -27.53 25.51
N ASN A 34 14.51 -27.02 26.35
CA ASN A 34 14.19 -26.21 27.52
C ASN A 34 14.37 -24.70 27.27
N LEU A 35 14.63 -24.29 26.02
CA LEU A 35 14.88 -22.92 25.67
C LEU A 35 13.79 -22.41 24.68
N PHE A 36 13.45 -21.15 24.79
CA PHE A 36 12.50 -20.50 23.93
C PHE A 36 12.88 -19.02 23.74
N LEU A 37 12.42 -18.42 22.66
CA LEU A 37 12.53 -16.98 22.42
C LEU A 37 11.26 -16.31 22.91
N THR A 38 11.41 -15.18 23.60
CA THR A 38 10.28 -14.31 23.96
C THR A 38 10.06 -13.30 22.85
N GLN A 39 8.81 -12.97 22.57
CA GLN A 39 8.44 -11.97 21.57
C GLN A 39 7.79 -10.75 22.22
N THR A 40 7.65 -9.70 21.47
CA THR A 40 6.83 -8.52 21.79
C THR A 40 5.54 -8.54 20.95
N PRO A 41 4.44 -7.88 21.41
CA PRO A 41 4.34 -7.11 22.67
C PRO A 41 4.28 -8.01 23.92
N GLN A 42 4.79 -7.49 25.04
CA GLN A 42 4.69 -8.10 26.35
C GLN A 42 3.74 -7.27 27.22
N SER A 43 2.92 -7.92 28.04
CA SER A 43 1.93 -7.23 28.87
C SER A 43 2.23 -7.47 30.36
N PHE A 44 2.23 -6.38 31.14
CA PHE A 44 2.59 -6.40 32.55
C PHE A 44 1.59 -5.65 33.41
N ASN A 45 1.53 -6.00 34.72
CA ASN A 45 0.92 -5.14 35.70
C ASN A 45 1.81 -3.90 35.91
N LEU A 46 1.28 -2.70 35.62
CA LEU A 46 2.03 -1.46 35.64
C LEU A 46 2.73 -1.18 36.98
N ARG A 47 2.04 -1.37 38.11
CA ARG A 47 2.61 -1.10 39.44
C ARG A 47 3.77 -2.03 39.76
N GLU A 48 3.64 -3.29 39.38
CA GLU A 48 4.66 -4.29 39.65
C GLU A 48 5.89 -4.12 38.76
N VAL A 49 5.73 -3.97 37.46
CA VAL A 49 6.87 -3.75 36.54
C VAL A 49 7.62 -2.45 36.90
N TYR A 50 6.91 -1.41 37.24
CA TYR A 50 7.52 -0.16 37.71
C TYR A 50 8.35 -0.35 39.00
N HIS A 51 7.83 -1.09 39.99
CA HIS A 51 8.56 -1.43 41.21
C HIS A 51 9.82 -2.25 40.91
N LEU A 52 9.69 -3.26 40.05
CA LEU A 52 10.83 -4.10 39.65
C LEU A 52 11.93 -3.31 38.95
N HIS A 53 11.57 -2.37 38.08
CA HIS A 53 12.55 -1.45 37.46
C HIS A 53 13.29 -0.61 38.50
N LYS A 54 12.58 -0.04 39.46
CA LYS A 54 13.21 0.74 40.55
C LYS A 54 14.15 -0.08 41.40
N THR A 55 13.77 -1.29 41.79
CA THR A 55 14.57 -2.14 42.69
C THR A 55 15.75 -2.82 41.99
N ASN A 56 15.70 -2.96 40.66
CA ASN A 56 16.77 -3.55 39.85
C ASN A 56 17.52 -2.52 38.99
N SER A 57 17.44 -1.25 39.36
CA SER A 57 18.17 -0.16 38.69
C SER A 57 19.68 -0.46 38.60
N GLY A 58 20.26 -0.31 37.43
CA GLY A 58 21.69 -0.56 37.15
C GLY A 58 22.07 -2.01 36.81
N LYS A 59 21.15 -2.97 36.84
CA LYS A 59 21.39 -4.35 36.34
C LYS A 59 21.00 -4.44 34.89
N TYR A 60 21.90 -5.01 34.05
CA TYR A 60 21.58 -5.30 32.64
C TYR A 60 20.45 -6.31 32.54
N LYS A 61 19.50 -6.05 31.64
CA LYS A 61 18.36 -6.91 31.34
C LYS A 61 18.12 -6.91 29.83
N ASP A 62 17.87 -8.08 29.26
CA ASP A 62 17.59 -8.22 27.84
C ASP A 62 16.19 -7.74 27.47
N ASP A 63 15.22 -7.96 28.38
CA ASP A 63 13.82 -7.52 28.26
C ASP A 63 13.16 -7.34 29.62
N ASP A 64 11.93 -6.83 29.65
CA ASP A 64 11.18 -6.57 30.89
C ASP A 64 10.82 -7.86 31.63
N ILE A 65 10.62 -8.98 30.94
CA ILE A 65 10.33 -10.27 31.59
C ILE A 65 11.52 -10.76 32.42
N SER A 66 12.75 -10.38 32.07
CA SER A 66 13.95 -10.72 32.83
C SER A 66 13.96 -10.12 34.26
N LEU A 67 13.09 -9.17 34.55
CA LEU A 67 12.89 -8.62 35.90
C LEU A 67 12.08 -9.55 36.80
N TYR A 68 11.30 -10.48 36.21
CA TYR A 68 10.44 -11.40 36.99
C TYR A 68 11.25 -12.66 37.35
N MET A 69 11.63 -12.78 38.61
CA MET A 69 12.33 -13.98 39.12
C MET A 69 11.40 -15.16 39.38
N ASP A 70 10.14 -14.87 39.66
CA ASP A 70 9.10 -15.88 39.91
C ASP A 70 8.25 -16.10 38.65
N LEU A 71 8.62 -17.12 37.87
CA LEU A 71 7.93 -17.47 36.62
C LEU A 71 6.49 -17.96 36.85
N ASN A 72 6.08 -18.28 38.06
CA ASN A 72 4.68 -18.66 38.38
C ASN A 72 3.73 -17.46 38.22
N LYS A 73 4.26 -16.24 38.21
CA LYS A 73 3.50 -15.01 37.93
C LYS A 73 3.41 -14.67 36.44
N VAL A 74 4.13 -15.40 35.60
CA VAL A 74 4.20 -15.16 34.14
C VAL A 74 3.37 -16.19 33.40
N LYS A 75 2.44 -15.74 32.58
CA LYS A 75 1.70 -16.58 31.65
C LYS A 75 2.38 -16.52 30.29
N PHE A 76 2.93 -17.63 29.83
CA PHE A 76 3.42 -17.76 28.47
C PHE A 76 2.25 -18.17 27.56
N ILE A 77 2.15 -17.51 26.40
CA ILE A 77 1.21 -17.83 25.33
C ILE A 77 1.99 -18.24 24.08
N GLU A 78 1.33 -18.94 23.16
CA GLU A 78 1.94 -19.28 21.87
C GLU A 78 2.19 -18.01 21.09
N GLY A 79 3.40 -17.85 20.56
CA GLY A 79 3.80 -16.75 19.71
C GLY A 79 3.67 -17.10 18.23
N GLU A 80 3.89 -16.13 17.37
CA GLU A 80 3.75 -16.24 15.93
C GLU A 80 5.13 -16.16 15.24
N LYS A 81 5.44 -17.09 14.32
CA LYS A 81 6.72 -17.09 13.60
C LYS A 81 6.93 -15.80 12.77
N ASN A 82 5.84 -15.26 12.23
CA ASN A 82 5.87 -14.04 11.44
C ASN A 82 5.94 -12.75 12.29
N ASN A 83 5.77 -12.85 13.61
CA ASN A 83 5.97 -11.75 14.53
C ASN A 83 7.45 -11.64 14.91
N PHE A 84 8.28 -11.26 13.95
CA PHE A 84 9.70 -11.01 14.20
C PHE A 84 9.97 -9.53 14.46
N LYS A 85 10.96 -9.27 15.31
CA LYS A 85 11.37 -7.90 15.68
C LYS A 85 12.20 -7.30 14.54
N ILE A 86 11.82 -6.12 14.07
CA ILE A 86 12.65 -5.36 13.12
C ILE A 86 13.69 -4.60 13.90
N THR A 87 14.94 -5.01 13.81
CA THR A 87 16.06 -4.43 14.55
C THR A 87 17.09 -3.77 13.65
N ASP A 88 17.16 -4.19 12.40
CA ASP A 88 18.13 -3.67 11.44
C ASP A 88 17.51 -3.45 10.04
N LYS A 89 18.33 -2.96 9.12
CA LYS A 89 17.90 -2.67 7.75
C LYS A 89 17.57 -3.94 6.96
N ALA A 90 18.24 -5.06 7.25
CA ALA A 90 17.98 -6.33 6.58
C ALA A 90 16.60 -6.88 6.96
N ASP A 91 16.23 -6.81 8.23
CA ASP A 91 14.89 -7.17 8.71
C ASP A 91 13.80 -6.37 7.99
N PHE A 92 14.01 -5.06 7.80
CA PHE A 92 13.09 -4.20 7.09
C PHE A 92 12.95 -4.53 5.59
N GLU A 93 14.07 -4.88 4.93
CA GLU A 93 14.02 -5.32 3.52
C GLU A 93 13.33 -6.69 3.38
N ASN A 94 13.54 -7.60 4.33
CA ASN A 94 12.83 -8.89 4.37
C ASN A 94 11.32 -8.69 4.52
N LEU A 95 10.90 -7.78 5.40
CA LEU A 95 9.49 -7.40 5.56
C LEU A 95 8.89 -6.91 4.24
N LYS A 96 9.56 -5.99 3.54
CA LYS A 96 9.11 -5.52 2.22
C LYS A 96 8.93 -6.66 1.22
N ASN A 97 9.82 -7.66 1.24
CA ASN A 97 9.73 -8.80 0.33
C ASN A 97 8.54 -9.72 0.65
N ILE A 98 8.19 -9.89 1.92
CA ILE A 98 7.00 -10.63 2.36
C ILE A 98 5.73 -9.97 1.80
N PHE A 99 5.63 -8.64 1.89
CA PHE A 99 4.48 -7.90 1.37
C PHE A 99 4.41 -7.81 -0.16
N LYS A 100 5.55 -7.91 -0.87
CA LYS A 100 5.56 -7.93 -2.35
C LYS A 100 4.88 -9.18 -2.95
N SER A 101 4.71 -10.25 -2.19
CA SER A 101 4.13 -11.50 -2.69
C SER A 101 2.63 -11.45 -2.98
N GLN A 102 1.92 -10.39 -2.58
CA GLN A 102 0.47 -10.22 -2.79
C GLN A 102 0.14 -9.09 -3.76
N GLN A 103 1.02 -8.81 -4.69
CA GLN A 103 0.80 -7.78 -5.71
C GLN A 103 -0.17 -8.28 -6.78
N SER A 104 -1.20 -7.49 -7.06
CA SER A 104 -2.13 -7.71 -8.18
C SER A 104 -2.04 -6.55 -9.17
N VAL A 105 -2.32 -6.82 -10.44
CA VAL A 105 -2.26 -5.83 -11.53
C VAL A 105 -3.62 -5.76 -12.22
N GLY A 106 -4.04 -4.56 -12.55
CA GLY A 106 -5.22 -4.29 -13.36
C GLY A 106 -4.92 -3.34 -14.50
N ILE A 107 -5.69 -3.43 -15.55
CA ILE A 107 -5.66 -2.55 -16.71
C ILE A 107 -6.98 -1.79 -16.81
N GLY A 108 -6.92 -0.53 -17.19
CA GLY A 108 -8.09 0.29 -17.50
C GLY A 108 -7.88 0.99 -18.83
N PHE A 109 -8.93 1.04 -19.62
CA PHE A 109 -8.98 1.74 -20.90
C PHE A 109 -10.29 2.50 -21.00
N ASP A 110 -10.20 3.78 -21.43
CA ASP A 110 -11.38 4.58 -21.72
C ASP A 110 -11.12 5.51 -22.89
N ASP A 111 -12.12 5.69 -23.75
CA ASP A 111 -12.07 6.64 -24.85
C ASP A 111 -13.33 7.48 -24.91
N HIS A 112 -13.18 8.75 -25.26
CA HIS A 112 -14.30 9.69 -25.35
C HIS A 112 -14.25 10.47 -26.65
N ARG A 113 -15.44 10.63 -27.26
CA ARG A 113 -15.62 11.52 -28.40
C ARG A 113 -15.34 12.97 -28.00
N LEU A 114 -14.61 13.70 -28.83
CA LEU A 114 -14.41 15.14 -28.71
C LEU A 114 -15.46 15.89 -29.49
N VAL A 115 -16.12 16.85 -28.85
CA VAL A 115 -17.17 17.67 -29.43
C VAL A 115 -17.00 19.15 -29.05
N PRO A 116 -17.46 20.11 -29.90
CA PRO A 116 -17.43 21.53 -29.55
C PRO A 116 -18.37 21.84 -28.37
N ASN A 117 -18.16 23.00 -27.76
CA ASN A 117 -19.02 23.54 -26.68
C ASN A 117 -19.06 22.69 -25.39
N ARG A 118 -18.13 21.74 -25.22
CA ARG A 118 -17.94 20.97 -23.97
C ARG A 118 -16.62 21.36 -23.32
N LYS A 119 -16.58 21.24 -21.98
CA LYS A 119 -15.34 21.41 -21.23
C LYS A 119 -14.50 20.16 -21.35
N LEU A 120 -13.19 20.31 -21.50
CA LEU A 120 -12.24 19.19 -21.46
C LEU A 120 -11.70 19.06 -20.04
N PHE A 121 -11.86 17.86 -19.46
CA PHE A 121 -11.24 17.47 -18.21
C PHE A 121 -10.26 16.33 -18.47
N LEU A 122 -9.04 16.45 -17.96
CA LEU A 122 -8.00 15.40 -18.01
C LEU A 122 -7.30 15.34 -16.66
N ALA A 123 -7.28 14.15 -16.05
CA ALA A 123 -6.71 13.94 -14.73
C ALA A 123 -7.29 14.88 -13.65
N GLY A 124 -8.59 15.18 -13.74
CA GLY A 124 -9.31 16.09 -12.86
C GLY A 124 -9.08 17.58 -13.11
N LEU A 125 -8.22 17.94 -14.05
CA LEU A 125 -7.89 19.32 -14.42
C LEU A 125 -8.78 19.80 -15.56
N LYS A 126 -9.34 21.01 -15.42
CA LYS A 126 -9.99 21.71 -16.55
C LYS A 126 -8.92 22.23 -17.51
N ILE A 127 -8.95 21.74 -18.75
CA ILE A 127 -8.00 22.09 -19.79
C ILE A 127 -8.61 23.12 -20.74
N LYS A 128 -7.83 24.16 -21.10
CA LYS A 128 -8.25 25.11 -22.13
C LYS A 128 -8.20 24.42 -23.50
N SER A 129 -9.35 24.16 -24.09
CA SER A 129 -9.51 23.51 -25.40
C SER A 129 -10.76 24.03 -26.11
N LYS A 130 -10.77 23.98 -27.45
CA LYS A 130 -11.96 24.23 -28.26
C LYS A 130 -12.94 23.08 -28.26
N LEU A 131 -12.44 21.87 -28.00
CA LEU A 131 -13.21 20.63 -27.93
C LEU A 131 -13.19 20.08 -26.50
N GLY A 132 -14.24 19.43 -26.08
CA GLY A 132 -14.31 18.69 -24.83
C GLY A 132 -14.92 17.33 -25.02
N THR A 133 -14.82 16.50 -24.01
CA THR A 133 -15.27 15.10 -24.03
C THR A 133 -16.78 15.00 -23.87
N LEU A 134 -17.40 14.12 -24.66
CA LEU A 134 -18.79 13.73 -24.52
C LEU A 134 -18.88 12.53 -23.57
N GLY A 135 -19.53 12.68 -22.42
CA GLY A 135 -19.69 11.63 -21.43
C GLY A 135 -20.85 11.92 -20.48
N HIS A 136 -21.25 10.92 -19.68
CA HIS A 136 -22.34 11.03 -18.70
C HIS A 136 -21.92 11.84 -17.46
N SER A 137 -20.66 11.69 -17.04
CA SER A 137 -20.00 12.47 -15.98
C SER A 137 -19.35 13.74 -16.56
N ASP A 138 -18.23 14.20 -16.00
CA ASP A 138 -17.41 15.25 -16.60
C ASP A 138 -16.55 14.76 -17.78
N GLY A 139 -16.62 13.45 -18.10
CA GLY A 139 -16.00 12.84 -19.26
C GLY A 139 -14.47 12.83 -19.19
N ASP A 140 -13.87 12.64 -18.01
CA ASP A 140 -12.41 12.56 -17.83
C ASP A 140 -11.90 11.14 -18.08
N PRO A 141 -11.36 10.83 -19.29
CA PRO A 141 -10.94 9.48 -19.62
C PRO A 141 -9.75 9.02 -18.79
N VAL A 142 -8.95 9.95 -18.28
CA VAL A 142 -7.77 9.60 -17.47
C VAL A 142 -8.22 9.04 -16.11
N LEU A 143 -9.15 9.73 -15.44
CA LEU A 143 -9.65 9.28 -14.14
C LEU A 143 -10.53 8.03 -14.26
N HIS A 144 -11.28 7.87 -15.36
CA HIS A 144 -12.06 6.65 -15.62
C HIS A 144 -11.14 5.45 -15.79
N SER A 145 -10.12 5.54 -16.64
CA SER A 145 -9.14 4.46 -16.84
C SER A 145 -8.38 4.12 -15.55
N ILE A 146 -8.06 5.12 -14.71
CA ILE A 146 -7.44 4.87 -13.39
C ILE A 146 -8.37 4.06 -12.50
N MET A 147 -9.66 4.43 -12.44
CA MET A 147 -10.65 3.71 -11.62
C MET A 147 -10.81 2.27 -12.08
N ASP A 148 -10.93 2.02 -13.39
CA ASP A 148 -11.04 0.66 -13.93
C ASP A 148 -9.78 -0.17 -13.66
N ALA A 149 -8.59 0.40 -13.83
CA ALA A 149 -7.35 -0.28 -13.50
C ALA A 149 -7.27 -0.67 -12.02
N ILE A 150 -7.67 0.23 -11.11
CA ILE A 150 -7.70 -0.02 -9.66
C ILE A 150 -8.72 -1.12 -9.33
N LEU A 151 -9.96 -0.99 -9.84
CA LEU A 151 -11.02 -1.95 -9.59
C LEU A 151 -10.67 -3.33 -10.12
N GLY A 152 -10.12 -3.41 -11.33
CA GLY A 152 -9.64 -4.66 -11.93
C GLY A 152 -8.53 -5.31 -11.10
N ALA A 153 -7.53 -4.56 -10.65
CA ALA A 153 -6.46 -5.05 -9.78
C ALA A 153 -7.01 -5.62 -8.46
N CYS A 154 -8.06 -5.00 -7.90
CA CYS A 154 -8.72 -5.42 -6.66
C CYS A 154 -9.82 -6.48 -6.88
N LYS A 155 -10.07 -6.94 -8.10
CA LYS A 155 -11.16 -7.89 -8.46
C LYS A 155 -12.55 -7.37 -8.06
N MET A 156 -12.78 -6.05 -8.26
CA MET A 156 -14.02 -5.37 -7.87
C MET A 156 -14.90 -4.93 -9.06
N GLY A 157 -14.71 -5.53 -10.23
CA GLY A 157 -15.44 -5.19 -11.46
C GLY A 157 -14.91 -3.92 -12.13
N ASP A 158 -15.81 -3.08 -12.61
CA ASP A 158 -15.53 -1.85 -13.37
C ASP A 158 -16.35 -0.66 -12.88
N ILE A 159 -16.05 0.54 -13.41
CA ILE A 159 -16.76 1.77 -13.03
C ILE A 159 -18.23 1.76 -13.47
N GLY A 160 -18.59 1.08 -14.55
CA GLY A 160 -19.98 0.97 -15.04
C GLY A 160 -20.87 0.19 -14.08
N GLN A 161 -20.32 -0.86 -13.44
CA GLN A 161 -21.00 -1.62 -12.38
C GLN A 161 -21.13 -0.80 -11.10
N MET A 162 -20.09 -0.06 -10.72
CA MET A 162 -20.08 0.71 -9.47
C MET A 162 -20.88 2.02 -9.58
N PHE A 163 -20.89 2.67 -10.74
CA PHE A 163 -21.50 3.97 -10.98
C PHE A 163 -22.37 3.95 -12.23
N SER A 164 -23.47 3.23 -12.17
CA SER A 164 -24.37 3.03 -13.33
C SER A 164 -24.78 4.34 -14.00
N ASP A 165 -24.62 4.43 -15.32
CA ASP A 165 -25.05 5.55 -16.16
C ASP A 165 -26.56 5.77 -16.14
N LYS A 166 -27.34 4.78 -15.73
CA LYS A 166 -28.81 4.88 -15.56
C LYS A 166 -29.17 5.68 -14.30
N SER A 167 -28.24 5.88 -13.37
CA SER A 167 -28.48 6.60 -12.13
C SER A 167 -28.38 8.12 -12.31
N LYS A 168 -29.46 8.84 -12.09
CA LYS A 168 -29.46 10.31 -12.06
C LYS A 168 -28.48 10.92 -11.06
N ARG A 169 -28.11 10.15 -10.02
CA ARG A 169 -27.17 10.57 -8.96
C ARG A 169 -25.78 10.90 -9.52
N PHE A 170 -25.34 10.23 -10.58
CA PHE A 170 -23.99 10.37 -11.14
C PHE A 170 -23.93 11.27 -12.38
N LYS A 171 -25.09 11.80 -12.82
CA LYS A 171 -25.14 12.72 -13.96
C LYS A 171 -24.36 14.01 -13.68
N ASN A 172 -23.43 14.34 -14.56
CA ASN A 172 -22.50 15.50 -14.46
C ASN A 172 -21.62 15.53 -13.19
N ILE A 173 -21.49 14.40 -12.49
CA ILE A 173 -20.60 14.32 -11.33
C ILE A 173 -19.13 14.48 -11.78
N ARG A 174 -18.31 15.05 -10.92
CA ARG A 174 -16.86 15.15 -11.15
C ARG A 174 -16.21 13.79 -10.93
N SER A 175 -15.43 13.33 -11.92
CA SER A 175 -14.70 12.05 -11.83
C SER A 175 -13.69 12.03 -10.68
N THR A 176 -13.25 13.20 -10.19
CA THR A 176 -12.44 13.33 -8.96
C THR A 176 -13.15 12.82 -7.70
N ILE A 177 -14.48 13.00 -7.63
CA ILE A 177 -15.31 12.49 -6.51
C ILE A 177 -15.43 10.98 -6.60
N LEU A 178 -15.65 10.44 -7.81
CA LEU A 178 -15.75 9.01 -8.07
C LEU A 178 -14.44 8.30 -7.73
N LEU A 179 -13.29 8.85 -8.18
CA LEU A 179 -11.98 8.28 -7.90
C LEU A 179 -11.68 8.23 -6.39
N LYS A 180 -11.97 9.31 -5.65
CA LYS A 180 -11.82 9.30 -4.18
C LYS A 180 -12.67 8.22 -3.52
N TYR A 181 -13.90 8.02 -4.01
CA TYR A 181 -14.76 6.93 -3.51
C TYR A 181 -14.13 5.57 -3.77
N VAL A 182 -13.62 5.29 -4.99
CA VAL A 182 -12.93 4.04 -5.33
C VAL A 182 -11.72 3.81 -4.43
N VAL A 183 -10.87 4.83 -4.25
CA VAL A 183 -9.67 4.75 -3.39
C VAL A 183 -10.05 4.41 -1.95
N ASN A 184 -11.09 5.03 -1.40
CA ASN A 184 -11.58 4.72 -0.05
C ASN A 184 -12.12 3.28 0.04
N GLN A 185 -12.83 2.80 -1.00
CA GLN A 185 -13.36 1.44 -1.03
C GLN A 185 -12.25 0.38 -1.05
N ILE A 186 -11.20 0.56 -1.85
CA ILE A 186 -10.08 -0.40 -1.88
C ILE A 186 -9.31 -0.39 -0.56
N LYS A 187 -9.11 0.79 0.05
CA LYS A 187 -8.45 0.91 1.36
C LYS A 187 -9.21 0.20 2.47
N SER A 188 -10.54 0.32 2.49
CA SER A 188 -11.38 -0.38 3.48
C SER A 188 -11.31 -1.90 3.36
N LYS A 189 -10.86 -2.43 2.21
CA LYS A 189 -10.63 -3.85 1.95
C LYS A 189 -9.15 -4.27 2.08
N GLY A 190 -8.30 -3.41 2.64
CA GLY A 190 -6.89 -3.70 2.87
C GLY A 190 -5.99 -3.57 1.63
N TYR A 191 -6.45 -2.92 0.55
CA TYR A 191 -5.61 -2.68 -0.62
C TYR A 191 -4.95 -1.30 -0.60
N LEU A 192 -3.70 -1.22 -1.04
CA LEU A 192 -2.98 0.02 -1.32
C LEU A 192 -2.47 0.03 -2.76
N ILE A 193 -2.51 1.20 -3.37
CA ILE A 193 -1.96 1.40 -4.71
C ILE A 193 -0.43 1.39 -4.59
N ASN A 194 0.22 0.53 -5.39
CA ASN A 194 1.68 0.41 -5.44
C ASN A 194 2.26 1.23 -6.59
N ASN A 195 1.68 1.16 -7.80
CA ASN A 195 2.13 1.93 -8.96
C ASN A 195 1.01 2.17 -9.96
N ILE A 196 1.06 3.33 -10.64
CA ILE A 196 0.15 3.69 -11.74
C ILE A 196 0.99 4.17 -12.92
N ASP A 197 0.84 3.54 -14.08
CA ASP A 197 1.45 3.98 -15.34
C ASP A 197 0.37 4.30 -16.37
N ILE A 198 0.41 5.53 -16.94
CA ILE A 198 -0.67 6.12 -17.72
C ILE A 198 -0.18 6.49 -19.11
N ASN A 199 -0.88 6.03 -20.14
CA ASN A 199 -0.78 6.49 -21.51
C ASN A 199 -1.98 7.38 -21.84
N ILE A 200 -1.78 8.68 -22.11
CA ILE A 200 -2.82 9.57 -22.64
C ILE A 200 -2.58 9.70 -24.14
N ILE A 201 -3.53 9.23 -24.94
CA ILE A 201 -3.43 9.15 -26.39
C ILE A 201 -4.30 10.26 -26.97
N THR A 202 -3.66 11.33 -27.46
CA THR A 202 -4.35 12.51 -27.98
C THR A 202 -3.46 13.29 -28.95
N GLN A 203 -4.06 13.90 -29.96
CA GLN A 203 -3.36 14.80 -30.87
C GLN A 203 -3.16 16.17 -30.20
N THR A 204 -4.20 16.67 -29.56
CA THR A 204 -4.23 17.88 -28.73
C THR A 204 -5.07 17.65 -27.47
N PRO A 205 -4.72 18.26 -26.32
CA PRO A 205 -3.57 19.14 -26.03
C PRO A 205 -2.24 18.37 -25.89
N LYS A 206 -1.12 19.09 -25.97
CA LYS A 206 0.20 18.48 -25.70
C LYS A 206 0.37 18.17 -24.21
N ILE A 207 0.40 16.90 -23.87
CA ILE A 207 0.44 16.40 -22.48
C ILE A 207 1.71 16.84 -21.75
N LYS A 208 2.85 16.98 -22.44
CA LYS A 208 4.13 17.40 -21.85
C LYS A 208 3.98 18.64 -20.94
N ASN A 209 3.20 19.63 -21.36
CA ASN A 209 3.02 20.88 -20.61
C ASN A 209 2.06 20.77 -19.42
N LEU A 210 1.31 19.67 -19.33
CA LEU A 210 0.30 19.43 -18.31
C LEU A 210 0.73 18.37 -17.31
N LYS A 211 1.76 17.57 -17.64
CA LYS A 211 2.19 16.37 -16.91
C LYS A 211 2.36 16.62 -15.42
N ASN A 212 3.15 17.62 -15.02
CA ASN A 212 3.43 17.86 -13.60
C ASN A 212 2.17 18.22 -12.81
N ARG A 213 1.25 18.99 -13.42
CA ARG A 213 -0.02 19.34 -12.78
C ARG A 213 -0.95 18.12 -12.64
N MET A 214 -0.98 17.27 -13.68
CA MET A 214 -1.76 16.01 -13.66
C MET A 214 -1.21 15.05 -12.60
N VAL A 215 0.10 14.82 -12.54
CA VAL A 215 0.76 14.00 -11.52
C VAL A 215 0.38 14.49 -10.12
N LYS A 216 0.58 15.78 -9.83
CA LYS A 216 0.25 16.36 -8.52
C LYS A 216 -1.22 16.13 -8.14
N ASN A 217 -2.14 16.26 -9.10
CA ASN A 217 -3.56 16.06 -8.82
C ASN A 217 -3.91 14.58 -8.57
N ILE A 218 -3.38 13.65 -9.38
CA ILE A 218 -3.63 12.22 -9.20
C ILE A 218 -3.00 11.72 -7.90
N VAL A 219 -1.79 12.13 -7.56
CA VAL A 219 -1.10 11.84 -6.30
C VAL A 219 -2.01 12.19 -5.11
N ASN A 220 -2.58 13.39 -5.10
CA ASN A 220 -3.50 13.82 -4.04
C ASN A 220 -4.83 13.04 -4.04
N LEU A 221 -5.36 12.65 -5.21
CA LEU A 221 -6.62 11.92 -5.31
C LEU A 221 -6.47 10.44 -4.91
N CYS A 222 -5.34 9.83 -5.26
CA CYS A 222 -5.04 8.42 -4.98
C CYS A 222 -4.32 8.21 -3.65
N GLU A 223 -3.88 9.31 -2.99
CA GLU A 223 -3.11 9.29 -1.74
C GLU A 223 -1.83 8.43 -1.86
N ILE A 224 -1.08 8.66 -2.94
CA ILE A 224 0.19 8.02 -3.27
C ILE A 224 1.31 9.04 -3.32
N SER A 225 2.55 8.59 -3.49
CA SER A 225 3.73 9.45 -3.68
C SER A 225 4.07 9.64 -5.18
N ASN A 226 4.93 10.64 -5.48
CA ASN A 226 5.27 10.97 -6.86
C ASN A 226 6.04 9.87 -7.60
N ASP A 227 6.75 9.02 -6.89
CA ASP A 227 7.52 7.88 -7.43
C ASP A 227 6.64 6.68 -7.80
N GLN A 228 5.37 6.67 -7.36
CA GLN A 228 4.39 5.63 -7.67
C GLN A 228 3.57 5.91 -8.94
N ILE A 229 3.81 7.02 -9.64
CA ILE A 229 3.03 7.40 -10.83
C ILE A 229 3.90 7.86 -11.99
N ASN A 230 3.55 7.42 -13.19
CA ASN A 230 4.11 7.95 -14.42
C ASN A 230 3.01 8.29 -15.43
N ILE A 231 3.19 9.37 -16.19
CA ILE A 231 2.29 9.79 -17.28
C ILE A 231 3.09 9.94 -18.56
N LYS A 232 2.59 9.32 -19.63
CA LYS A 232 3.11 9.41 -21.00
C LYS A 232 2.04 9.99 -21.91
N GLY A 233 2.39 10.98 -22.71
CA GLY A 233 1.54 11.49 -23.80
C GLY A 233 1.94 10.85 -25.11
N LYS A 234 0.98 10.32 -25.85
CA LYS A 234 1.16 9.70 -27.18
C LYS A 234 0.30 10.41 -28.21
N THR A 235 0.81 10.51 -29.44
CA THR A 235 0.01 10.86 -30.61
C THR A 235 -0.19 9.64 -31.47
N THR A 236 -1.17 9.66 -32.36
CA THR A 236 -1.36 8.63 -33.38
C THR A 236 -0.84 9.09 -34.75
N GLU A 237 0.10 10.04 -34.76
CA GLU A 237 0.71 10.61 -35.98
C GLU A 237 -0.33 11.04 -37.04
N LYS A 238 -1.41 11.68 -36.58
CA LYS A 238 -2.59 12.10 -37.36
C LYS A 238 -3.43 10.95 -37.94
N LEU A 239 -3.16 9.70 -37.57
CA LEU A 239 -3.92 8.52 -38.00
C LEU A 239 -5.19 8.32 -37.19
N GLY A 240 -6.21 7.75 -37.83
CA GLY A 240 -7.46 7.33 -37.20
C GLY A 240 -8.28 8.48 -36.58
N VAL A 241 -9.18 8.11 -35.70
CA VAL A 241 -10.14 9.05 -35.08
C VAL A 241 -9.45 10.00 -34.08
N ILE A 242 -8.44 9.53 -33.38
CA ILE A 242 -7.66 10.32 -32.42
C ILE A 242 -6.78 11.32 -33.16
N GLY A 243 -6.09 10.90 -34.22
CA GLY A 243 -5.25 11.77 -35.03
C GLY A 243 -6.03 12.87 -35.75
N LYS A 244 -7.31 12.62 -36.04
CA LYS A 244 -8.26 13.61 -36.61
C LYS A 244 -8.99 14.44 -35.54
N GLU A 245 -8.53 14.39 -34.28
CA GLU A 245 -9.09 15.11 -33.11
C GLU A 245 -10.60 14.84 -32.86
N LYS A 246 -11.08 13.65 -33.25
CA LYS A 246 -12.48 13.23 -33.01
C LYS A 246 -12.65 12.46 -31.69
N ALA A 247 -11.57 11.96 -31.13
CA ALA A 247 -11.54 11.26 -29.86
C ALA A 247 -10.24 11.50 -29.10
N ILE A 248 -10.28 11.19 -27.81
CA ILE A 248 -9.14 11.07 -26.90
C ILE A 248 -9.27 9.74 -26.16
N ALA A 249 -8.16 9.05 -25.95
CA ALA A 249 -8.16 7.79 -25.21
C ALA A 249 -7.11 7.81 -24.10
N CYS A 250 -7.32 6.97 -23.10
CA CYS A 250 -6.38 6.75 -22.03
C CYS A 250 -6.29 5.26 -21.71
N GLU A 251 -5.09 4.78 -21.49
CA GLU A 251 -4.80 3.43 -21.04
C GLU A 251 -3.98 3.52 -19.75
N VAL A 252 -4.34 2.72 -18.75
CA VAL A 252 -3.70 2.72 -17.43
C VAL A 252 -3.39 1.29 -17.01
N ILE A 253 -2.19 1.10 -16.47
CA ILE A 253 -1.83 -0.10 -15.70
C ILE A 253 -1.66 0.34 -14.26
N CYS A 254 -2.36 -0.35 -13.34
CA CYS A 254 -2.25 -0.13 -11.91
C CYS A 254 -1.83 -1.42 -11.22
N SER A 255 -0.87 -1.35 -10.32
CA SER A 255 -0.59 -2.42 -9.38
C SER A 255 -1.01 -2.04 -7.97
N VAL A 256 -1.56 -3.01 -7.24
CA VAL A 256 -1.99 -2.87 -5.85
C VAL A 256 -1.33 -3.94 -4.98
N ILE A 257 -1.18 -3.65 -3.70
CA ILE A 257 -0.73 -4.59 -2.67
C ILE A 257 -1.89 -4.76 -1.71
N LYS A 258 -2.18 -6.01 -1.35
CA LYS A 258 -3.14 -6.32 -0.28
C LYS A 258 -2.39 -6.58 1.01
N TYR A 259 -2.85 -5.96 2.09
CA TYR A 259 -2.43 -6.26 3.45
C TYR A 259 -3.52 -7.11 4.10
N ASP A 260 -3.14 -8.26 4.59
CA ASP A 260 -4.01 -9.13 5.41
C ASP A 260 -4.04 -8.66 6.86
#